data_06270bc83473ea4a4cefdaa7ca82d4a9
#
_entry.id   06270bc83473ea4a4cefdaa7ca82d4a9
#
_cell.length_a   1.000
_cell.length_b   1.000
_cell.length_c   1.000
_cell.angle_alpha   90.00
_cell.angle_beta   90.00
_cell.angle_gamma   90.00
#
_symmetry.space_group_name_H-M   'P 1'
#
loop_
_entity.id
_entity.type
_entity.pdbx_description
1 polymer ?
#
loop_
_entity_poly.entity_id
_entity_poly.type
_entity_poly.pdbx_seq_one_letter_code
_entity_poly.pdbx_strand_id
1 'polypeptide(L)'
;METRRLPIGISDYKKMIDEGYYYVDKTDFIRQIIEEGALITLLPRPRRFGKTLNLSMLRYFFEKTDGNVFRPLFDGKRIREWKDFDKHQGQYPVIMLTLKDCKADTFEDTLVRIGYELKNEFTRHAYLLDSPKMRPNYLDDFMALYEGKASRGQLEGSISLLSELLTLHWGMPPLVLLDEYDTPIHVAFDKGFYDRMIVFMRNFMSMVFKDNTSIFRGVITGILRVSKESIFSGLNNIDVDTLLDRPMCTAFGFTQVDVDTLLDSYSLGDQKSEVKHWYNGYLFGNEVVYNPWSVLNYINKGGVFAPYWVNTGSDVLLRHLIAEGPSQVRKGIETLVQGGSLCSVINDKLAFPDLLSSASNIWSFMLFSGYLKASDGTMTPDHLMSYTLGVPNTEVSTVFSTIIRGWINDGPVKNDRLEMMLQALDENEMNIFQRLLNDFVVNTLSYYDTNGREPEKVYQAFLLGMLISHGAYEVSSNRESGLGRYDILLRPRDLGGRGFIMELKVYDPMFDESVDKVLDSALAQIEKKQYAATLHAAGVRDILKMAITFDGKRVWVKTTE
;
A
#
# COMPACT_ATOMS: atom_id res chain seq x y z
N MET A 1 17.71 -1.67 30.51
CA MET A 1 16.71 -2.72 30.19
C MET A 1 17.25 -3.55 29.05
N GLU A 2 17.16 -4.87 29.14
CA GLU A 2 17.56 -5.71 28.02
C GLU A 2 16.65 -5.43 26.82
N THR A 3 17.22 -5.09 25.67
CA THR A 3 16.44 -4.71 24.50
C THR A 3 15.80 -5.98 23.90
N ARG A 4 14.46 -6.05 23.87
CA ARG A 4 13.76 -7.21 23.30
C ARG A 4 14.08 -7.36 21.81
N ARG A 5 14.03 -8.58 21.30
CA ARG A 5 14.20 -8.83 19.86
C ARG A 5 13.06 -8.22 19.05
N LEU A 6 13.37 -7.64 17.88
CA LEU A 6 12.34 -7.15 16.96
C LEU A 6 11.68 -8.31 16.19
N PRO A 7 10.36 -8.28 16.01
CA PRO A 7 9.61 -9.39 15.38
C PRO A 7 9.64 -9.31 13.85
N ILE A 8 10.81 -9.24 13.24
CA ILE A 8 10.92 -9.18 11.77
C ILE A 8 10.45 -10.51 11.15
N GLY A 9 9.34 -10.45 10.38
CA GLY A 9 8.76 -11.63 9.73
C GLY A 9 7.97 -12.56 10.64
N ILE A 10 7.76 -12.20 11.92
CA ILE A 10 6.95 -12.97 12.85
C ILE A 10 5.48 -12.54 12.71
N SER A 11 4.61 -13.47 12.34
CA SER A 11 3.16 -13.28 12.18
C SER A 11 2.31 -14.18 13.08
N ASP A 12 2.94 -15.05 13.86
CA ASP A 12 2.27 -15.89 14.85
C ASP A 12 2.35 -15.25 16.24
N TYR A 13 1.19 -15.00 16.85
CA TYR A 13 1.08 -14.30 18.14
C TYR A 13 1.70 -15.12 19.28
N LYS A 14 1.47 -16.44 19.29
CA LYS A 14 2.04 -17.30 20.33
C LYS A 14 3.56 -17.28 20.31
N LYS A 15 4.14 -17.45 19.11
CA LYS A 15 5.60 -17.37 18.93
C LYS A 15 6.14 -16.01 19.36
N MET A 16 5.44 -14.93 19.03
CA MET A 16 5.83 -13.56 19.42
C MET A 16 5.92 -13.39 20.93
N ILE A 17 4.95 -13.91 21.67
CA ILE A 17 4.88 -13.79 23.13
C ILE A 17 5.86 -14.77 23.81
N ASP A 18 5.85 -16.03 23.43
CA ASP A 18 6.67 -17.09 24.07
C ASP A 18 8.16 -16.84 23.92
N GLU A 19 8.61 -16.33 22.77
CA GLU A 19 10.01 -16.01 22.49
C GLU A 19 10.40 -14.59 22.96
N GLY A 20 9.49 -13.85 23.57
CA GLY A 20 9.76 -12.55 24.19
C GLY A 20 10.09 -11.42 23.21
N TYR A 21 9.58 -11.49 21.97
CA TYR A 21 9.71 -10.40 21.01
C TYR A 21 9.05 -9.10 21.49
N TYR A 22 9.47 -7.97 20.95
CA TYR A 22 8.79 -6.70 21.18
C TYR A 22 7.41 -6.74 20.54
N TYR A 23 6.36 -6.58 21.34
CA TYR A 23 4.97 -6.59 20.89
C TYR A 23 4.30 -5.28 21.26
N VAL A 24 3.77 -4.56 20.27
CA VAL A 24 2.87 -3.43 20.48
C VAL A 24 1.47 -3.98 20.75
N ASP A 25 0.95 -3.70 21.96
CA ASP A 25 -0.30 -4.30 22.42
C ASP A 25 -1.51 -3.78 21.63
N LYS A 26 -2.04 -4.65 20.76
CA LYS A 26 -3.27 -4.44 19.98
C LYS A 26 -4.41 -5.35 20.44
N THR A 27 -4.33 -5.92 21.66
CA THR A 27 -5.31 -6.88 22.14
C THR A 27 -6.71 -6.29 22.35
N ASP A 28 -6.86 -4.96 22.40
CA ASP A 28 -8.17 -4.29 22.43
C ASP A 28 -9.02 -4.57 21.18
N PHE A 29 -8.38 -4.92 20.08
CA PHE A 29 -9.05 -5.38 18.86
C PHE A 29 -9.98 -6.59 19.10
N ILE A 30 -9.63 -7.46 20.03
CA ILE A 30 -10.47 -8.61 20.45
C ILE A 30 -11.82 -8.13 20.98
N ARG A 31 -11.79 -7.12 21.86
CA ARG A 31 -12.98 -6.49 22.43
C ARG A 31 -13.84 -5.85 21.33
N GLN A 32 -13.21 -5.11 20.42
CA GLN A 32 -13.91 -4.44 19.32
C GLN A 32 -14.68 -5.44 18.44
N ILE A 33 -14.06 -6.56 18.05
CA ILE A 33 -14.72 -7.63 17.26
C ILE A 33 -15.99 -8.17 17.95
N ILE A 34 -15.99 -8.25 19.26
CA ILE A 34 -17.16 -8.75 20.01
C ILE A 34 -18.23 -7.67 20.19
N GLU A 35 -17.83 -6.44 20.56
CA GLU A 35 -18.75 -5.36 20.92
C GLU A 35 -19.46 -4.74 19.70
N GLU A 36 -18.84 -4.71 18.53
CA GLU A 36 -19.47 -4.20 17.29
C GLU A 36 -20.66 -5.04 16.82
N GLY A 37 -20.72 -6.29 17.22
CA GLY A 37 -21.92 -7.11 17.06
C GLY A 37 -22.14 -7.70 15.66
N ALA A 38 -21.35 -7.37 14.65
CA ALA A 38 -21.48 -7.95 13.31
C ALA A 38 -21.22 -9.46 13.32
N LEU A 39 -22.01 -10.24 12.58
CA LEU A 39 -21.79 -11.69 12.45
C LEU A 39 -20.51 -11.97 11.65
N ILE A 40 -20.28 -11.20 10.60
CA ILE A 40 -19.11 -11.30 9.73
C ILE A 40 -18.52 -9.91 9.55
N THR A 41 -17.22 -9.76 9.83
CA THR A 41 -16.48 -8.52 9.65
C THR A 41 -15.40 -8.71 8.59
N LEU A 42 -15.45 -7.90 7.53
CA LEU A 42 -14.40 -7.82 6.50
C LEU A 42 -13.52 -6.59 6.77
N LEU A 43 -12.23 -6.83 6.91
CA LEU A 43 -11.21 -5.84 7.28
C LEU A 43 -10.16 -5.69 6.15
N PRO A 44 -10.48 -4.98 5.06
CA PRO A 44 -9.47 -4.68 4.05
C PRO A 44 -8.47 -3.66 4.60
N ARG A 45 -7.19 -4.04 4.62
CA ARG A 45 -6.07 -3.19 5.05
C ARG A 45 -4.87 -3.39 4.12
N PRO A 46 -4.03 -2.39 3.91
CA PRO A 46 -2.84 -2.52 3.10
C PRO A 46 -1.91 -3.63 3.59
N ARG A 47 -0.96 -4.04 2.76
CA ARG A 47 0.05 -5.05 3.12
C ARG A 47 0.93 -4.57 4.26
N ARG A 48 1.41 -5.50 5.10
CA ARG A 48 2.37 -5.25 6.19
C ARG A 48 1.84 -4.43 7.38
N PHE A 49 0.52 -4.29 7.52
CA PHE A 49 -0.12 -3.63 8.67
C PHE A 49 -0.52 -4.59 9.82
N GLY A 50 -0.03 -5.83 9.81
CA GLY A 50 -0.23 -6.77 10.92
C GLY A 50 -1.52 -7.60 10.85
N LYS A 51 -2.17 -7.74 9.68
CA LYS A 51 -3.41 -8.52 9.51
C LYS A 51 -3.29 -9.94 10.04
N THR A 52 -2.34 -10.72 9.52
CA THR A 52 -2.10 -12.12 9.91
C THR A 52 -1.79 -12.27 11.40
N LEU A 53 -1.01 -11.33 11.98
CA LEU A 53 -0.69 -11.33 13.40
C LEU A 53 -1.94 -11.13 14.25
N ASN A 54 -2.80 -10.18 13.87
CA ASN A 54 -4.06 -9.92 14.58
C ASN A 54 -5.02 -11.11 14.47
N LEU A 55 -5.13 -11.77 13.32
CA LEU A 55 -5.92 -13.00 13.20
C LEU A 55 -5.34 -14.13 14.05
N SER A 56 -4.01 -14.29 14.07
CA SER A 56 -3.34 -15.25 14.96
C SER A 56 -3.63 -14.95 16.44
N MET A 57 -3.64 -13.67 16.84
CA MET A 57 -4.02 -13.24 18.19
C MET A 57 -5.48 -13.60 18.51
N LEU A 58 -6.42 -13.32 17.59
CA LEU A 58 -7.83 -13.73 17.76
C LEU A 58 -7.95 -15.25 17.92
N ARG A 59 -7.24 -16.02 17.09
CA ARG A 59 -7.23 -17.46 17.20
C ARG A 59 -6.85 -17.90 18.61
N TYR A 60 -5.67 -17.53 19.12
CA TYR A 60 -5.21 -17.95 20.44
C TYR A 60 -6.06 -17.41 21.59
N PHE A 61 -6.74 -16.28 21.39
CA PHE A 61 -7.66 -15.79 22.40
C PHE A 61 -8.93 -16.63 22.50
N PHE A 62 -9.56 -16.95 21.38
CA PHE A 62 -10.86 -17.63 21.40
C PHE A 62 -10.74 -19.14 21.47
N GLU A 63 -9.64 -19.73 20.96
CA GLU A 63 -9.53 -21.17 20.73
C GLU A 63 -9.67 -21.97 22.02
N LYS A 64 -10.70 -22.81 22.04
CA LYS A 64 -10.99 -23.75 23.11
C LYS A 64 -10.02 -24.91 23.06
N THR A 65 -9.33 -25.16 24.17
CA THR A 65 -8.38 -26.24 24.35
C THR A 65 -8.55 -26.88 25.72
N ASP A 66 -8.12 -28.12 25.87
CA ASP A 66 -8.06 -28.75 27.18
C ASP A 66 -7.10 -27.95 28.08
N GLY A 67 -7.58 -27.59 29.27
CA GLY A 67 -6.81 -26.82 30.25
C GLY A 67 -6.57 -25.36 29.89
N ASN A 68 -7.20 -24.83 28.83
CA ASN A 68 -7.08 -23.42 28.37
C ASN A 68 -5.62 -22.94 28.28
N VAL A 69 -4.81 -23.70 27.57
CA VAL A 69 -3.34 -23.55 27.49
C VAL A 69 -2.87 -22.20 26.91
N PHE A 70 -3.74 -21.45 26.20
CA PHE A 70 -3.40 -20.17 25.60
C PHE A 70 -3.67 -18.96 26.49
N ARG A 71 -4.35 -19.13 27.63
CA ARG A 71 -4.68 -18.04 28.56
C ARG A 71 -3.46 -17.22 29.00
N PRO A 72 -2.29 -17.82 29.32
CA PRO A 72 -1.11 -17.08 29.77
C PRO A 72 -0.55 -16.10 28.71
N LEU A 73 -0.82 -16.30 27.41
CA LEU A 73 -0.36 -15.42 26.33
C LEU A 73 -0.91 -13.98 26.49
N PHE A 74 -1.99 -13.81 27.23
CA PHE A 74 -2.67 -12.54 27.44
C PHE A 74 -2.37 -11.88 28.79
N ASP A 75 -1.49 -12.48 29.62
CA ASP A 75 -1.10 -11.89 30.89
C ASP A 75 -0.36 -10.56 30.68
N GLY A 76 -0.75 -9.54 31.43
CA GLY A 76 -0.22 -8.19 31.29
C GLY A 76 -0.62 -7.46 30.00
N LYS A 77 -1.57 -7.97 29.21
CA LYS A 77 -2.15 -7.31 28.05
C LYS A 77 -3.42 -6.52 28.42
N ARG A 78 -3.71 -5.45 27.65
CA ARG A 78 -4.89 -4.59 27.90
C ARG A 78 -6.21 -5.36 27.95
N ILE A 79 -6.36 -6.39 27.10
CA ILE A 79 -7.58 -7.21 27.07
C ILE A 79 -7.90 -7.90 28.40
N ARG A 80 -6.90 -8.08 29.29
CA ARG A 80 -7.13 -8.67 30.62
C ARG A 80 -8.03 -7.81 31.49
N GLU A 81 -8.10 -6.51 31.26
CA GLU A 81 -8.93 -5.56 32.00
C GLU A 81 -10.38 -5.53 31.50
N TRP A 82 -10.65 -6.20 30.36
CA TRP A 82 -12.00 -6.28 29.82
C TRP A 82 -12.91 -7.14 30.70
N LYS A 83 -14.06 -6.59 31.08
CA LYS A 83 -15.01 -7.23 32.01
C LYS A 83 -15.51 -8.61 31.52
N ASP A 84 -15.62 -8.81 30.20
CA ASP A 84 -16.09 -10.04 29.59
C ASP A 84 -14.93 -10.97 29.14
N PHE A 85 -13.69 -10.70 29.60
CA PHE A 85 -12.51 -11.50 29.26
C PHE A 85 -12.75 -13.00 29.52
N ASP A 86 -13.13 -13.38 30.72
CA ASP A 86 -13.33 -14.78 31.13
C ASP A 86 -14.53 -15.45 30.43
N LYS A 87 -15.48 -14.66 29.98
CA LYS A 87 -16.64 -15.14 29.22
C LYS A 87 -16.27 -15.59 27.82
N HIS A 88 -15.24 -15.02 27.23
CA HIS A 88 -14.89 -15.26 25.84
C HIS A 88 -13.54 -15.98 25.62
N GLN A 89 -12.58 -15.79 26.55
CA GLN A 89 -11.24 -16.34 26.40
C GLN A 89 -11.24 -17.88 26.52
N GLY A 90 -10.80 -18.56 25.45
CA GLY A 90 -10.71 -20.02 25.39
C GLY A 90 -12.06 -20.75 25.34
N GLN A 91 -13.12 -20.08 24.84
CA GLN A 91 -14.48 -20.64 24.90
C GLN A 91 -14.99 -21.18 23.56
N TYR A 92 -14.36 -20.87 22.44
CA TYR A 92 -14.88 -21.19 21.11
C TYR A 92 -13.93 -22.08 20.32
N PRO A 93 -14.42 -23.05 19.55
CA PRO A 93 -13.58 -23.63 18.50
C PRO A 93 -13.21 -22.55 17.48
N VAL A 94 -12.06 -22.69 16.84
CA VAL A 94 -11.58 -21.71 15.86
C VAL A 94 -11.16 -22.42 14.58
N ILE A 95 -11.66 -21.95 13.45
CA ILE A 95 -11.20 -22.31 12.11
C ILE A 95 -10.35 -21.15 11.60
N MET A 96 -9.10 -21.41 11.20
CA MET A 96 -8.21 -20.39 10.66
C MET A 96 -7.62 -20.85 9.33
N LEU A 97 -8.00 -20.18 8.26
CA LEU A 97 -7.52 -20.45 6.91
C LEU A 97 -6.78 -19.23 6.38
N THR A 98 -5.59 -19.42 5.82
CA THR A 98 -4.86 -18.39 5.09
C THR A 98 -4.78 -18.76 3.61
N LEU A 99 -5.13 -17.83 2.72
CA LEU A 99 -4.99 -18.01 1.27
C LEU A 99 -3.75 -17.29 0.70
N LYS A 100 -2.86 -16.83 1.57
CA LYS A 100 -1.65 -16.08 1.24
C LYS A 100 -0.78 -16.76 0.18
N ASP A 101 -0.61 -18.07 0.27
CA ASP A 101 0.26 -18.86 -0.60
C ASP A 101 -0.50 -19.60 -1.70
N CYS A 102 -1.81 -19.33 -1.85
CA CYS A 102 -2.66 -19.88 -2.90
C CYS A 102 -2.46 -19.13 -4.24
N LYS A 103 -1.22 -19.14 -4.72
CA LYS A 103 -0.75 -18.47 -5.94
C LYS A 103 -0.21 -19.50 -6.91
N ALA A 104 -0.83 -19.63 -8.09
CA ALA A 104 -0.37 -20.50 -9.15
C ALA A 104 -0.70 -19.90 -10.53
N ASP A 105 -0.09 -20.44 -11.57
CA ASP A 105 -0.29 -19.93 -12.94
C ASP A 105 -1.59 -20.46 -13.59
N THR A 106 -2.22 -21.49 -12.99
CA THR A 106 -3.47 -22.07 -13.48
C THR A 106 -4.52 -22.14 -12.39
N PHE A 107 -5.79 -22.21 -12.80
CA PHE A 107 -6.92 -22.38 -11.89
C PHE A 107 -6.82 -23.71 -11.11
N GLU A 108 -6.48 -24.78 -11.79
CA GLU A 108 -6.35 -26.13 -11.22
C GLU A 108 -5.27 -26.17 -10.14
N ASP A 109 -4.09 -25.65 -10.42
CA ASP A 109 -3.00 -25.58 -9.44
C ASP A 109 -3.34 -24.68 -8.25
N THR A 110 -4.10 -23.61 -8.49
CA THR A 110 -4.58 -22.74 -7.39
C THR A 110 -5.55 -23.52 -6.48
N LEU A 111 -6.46 -24.33 -7.05
CA LEU A 111 -7.34 -25.19 -6.25
C LEU A 111 -6.55 -26.24 -5.46
N VAL A 112 -5.50 -26.81 -6.03
CA VAL A 112 -4.60 -27.72 -5.30
C VAL A 112 -3.99 -27.04 -4.08
N ARG A 113 -3.52 -25.78 -4.23
CA ARG A 113 -2.97 -25.02 -3.09
C ARG A 113 -4.01 -24.72 -2.02
N ILE A 114 -5.22 -24.30 -2.42
CA ILE A 114 -6.35 -24.14 -1.49
C ILE A 114 -6.65 -25.46 -0.77
N GLY A 115 -6.62 -26.58 -1.50
CA GLY A 115 -6.79 -27.93 -0.93
C GLY A 115 -5.72 -28.26 0.12
N TYR A 116 -4.47 -27.84 -0.07
CA TYR A 116 -3.41 -28.02 0.94
C TYR A 116 -3.66 -27.22 2.21
N GLU A 117 -4.09 -25.98 2.09
CA GLU A 117 -4.42 -25.17 3.27
C GLU A 117 -5.61 -25.74 4.04
N LEU A 118 -6.63 -26.20 3.33
CA LEU A 118 -7.78 -26.89 3.95
C LEU A 118 -7.35 -28.20 4.61
N LYS A 119 -6.50 -29.00 3.95
CA LYS A 119 -5.93 -30.23 4.55
C LYS A 119 -5.21 -29.91 5.87
N ASN A 120 -4.39 -28.88 5.92
CA ASN A 120 -3.69 -28.45 7.14
C ASN A 120 -4.69 -28.12 8.26
N GLU A 121 -5.77 -27.43 7.92
CA GLU A 121 -6.81 -27.07 8.89
C GLU A 121 -7.61 -28.30 9.36
N PHE A 122 -7.98 -29.21 8.46
CA PHE A 122 -8.61 -30.47 8.84
C PHE A 122 -7.68 -31.36 9.68
N THR A 123 -6.38 -31.35 9.39
CA THR A 123 -5.37 -32.06 10.21
C THR A 123 -5.30 -31.49 11.63
N ARG A 124 -5.40 -30.17 11.79
CA ARG A 124 -5.46 -29.53 13.11
C ARG A 124 -6.67 -29.99 13.93
N HIS A 125 -7.76 -30.34 13.27
CA HIS A 125 -8.98 -30.84 13.86
C HIS A 125 -9.16 -32.36 13.73
N ALA A 126 -8.07 -33.13 13.53
CA ALA A 126 -8.12 -34.59 13.38
C ALA A 126 -8.77 -35.31 14.56
N TYR A 127 -8.76 -34.73 15.78
CA TYR A 127 -9.45 -35.25 16.94
C TYR A 127 -10.97 -35.45 16.74
N LEU A 128 -11.56 -34.80 15.74
CA LEU A 128 -12.97 -34.99 15.38
C LEU A 128 -13.25 -36.40 14.85
N LEU A 129 -12.24 -37.09 14.30
CA LEU A 129 -12.39 -38.51 13.88
C LEU A 129 -12.73 -39.44 15.04
N ASP A 130 -12.22 -39.12 16.23
CA ASP A 130 -12.48 -39.87 17.46
C ASP A 130 -13.71 -39.34 18.23
N SER A 131 -14.40 -38.33 17.67
CA SER A 131 -15.58 -37.76 18.32
C SER A 131 -16.75 -38.74 18.33
N PRO A 132 -17.40 -38.95 19.48
CA PRO A 132 -18.59 -39.79 19.55
C PRO A 132 -19.79 -39.23 18.79
N LYS A 133 -19.68 -37.97 18.32
CA LYS A 133 -20.70 -37.27 17.53
C LYS A 133 -20.41 -37.29 16.02
N MET A 134 -19.27 -37.88 15.60
CA MET A 134 -18.97 -38.10 14.19
C MET A 134 -19.98 -39.07 13.59
N ARG A 135 -20.62 -38.69 12.51
CA ARG A 135 -21.60 -39.52 11.80
C ARG A 135 -21.01 -40.05 10.49
N PRO A 136 -21.42 -41.26 10.03
CA PRO A 136 -20.89 -41.86 8.80
C PRO A 136 -21.02 -40.96 7.57
N ASN A 137 -22.09 -40.17 7.46
CA ASN A 137 -22.31 -39.28 6.32
C ASN A 137 -21.33 -38.09 6.23
N TYR A 138 -20.63 -37.77 7.32
CA TYR A 138 -19.60 -36.72 7.31
C TYR A 138 -18.19 -37.29 7.09
N LEU A 139 -18.00 -38.60 7.38
CA LEU A 139 -16.68 -39.19 7.42
C LEU A 139 -15.98 -39.18 6.07
N ASP A 140 -16.69 -39.49 4.98
CA ASP A 140 -16.13 -39.56 3.64
C ASP A 140 -15.65 -38.19 3.19
N ASP A 141 -16.44 -37.12 3.40
CA ASP A 141 -16.07 -35.75 3.05
C ASP A 141 -14.92 -35.24 3.94
N PHE A 142 -14.96 -35.54 5.25
CA PHE A 142 -13.86 -35.19 6.14
C PHE A 142 -12.56 -35.86 5.71
N MET A 143 -12.59 -37.14 5.40
CA MET A 143 -11.41 -37.93 4.98
C MET A 143 -10.86 -37.43 3.63
N ALA A 144 -11.72 -37.09 2.68
CA ALA A 144 -11.29 -36.54 1.41
C ALA A 144 -10.51 -35.22 1.60
N LEU A 145 -10.95 -34.33 2.49
CA LEU A 145 -10.28 -33.07 2.83
C LEU A 145 -9.00 -33.33 3.65
N TYR A 146 -9.07 -34.20 4.65
CA TYR A 146 -7.93 -34.57 5.51
C TYR A 146 -6.78 -35.23 4.72
N GLU A 147 -7.09 -36.07 3.73
CA GLU A 147 -6.09 -36.70 2.87
C GLU A 147 -5.61 -35.78 1.72
N GLY A 148 -6.30 -34.68 1.45
CA GLY A 148 -6.01 -33.78 0.34
C GLY A 148 -6.46 -34.33 -1.03
N LYS A 149 -7.54 -35.11 -1.05
CA LYS A 149 -8.14 -35.74 -2.24
C LYS A 149 -9.51 -35.15 -2.57
N ALA A 150 -9.87 -34.03 -1.96
CA ALA A 150 -11.18 -33.43 -2.08
C ALA A 150 -11.48 -32.95 -3.50
N SER A 151 -12.68 -33.23 -3.97
CA SER A 151 -13.22 -32.65 -5.20
C SER A 151 -13.48 -31.16 -5.03
N ARG A 152 -13.68 -30.43 -6.14
CA ARG A 152 -14.02 -29.00 -6.11
C ARG A 152 -15.23 -28.71 -5.21
N GLY A 153 -16.30 -29.49 -5.30
CA GLY A 153 -17.48 -29.29 -4.47
C GLY A 153 -17.20 -29.47 -2.98
N GLN A 154 -16.35 -30.45 -2.62
CA GLN A 154 -15.92 -30.66 -1.24
C GLN A 154 -15.01 -29.50 -0.75
N LEU A 155 -14.15 -28.94 -1.61
CA LEU A 155 -13.38 -27.74 -1.26
C LEU A 155 -14.33 -26.55 -0.99
N GLU A 156 -15.33 -26.31 -1.87
CA GLU A 156 -16.33 -25.25 -1.70
C GLU A 156 -17.10 -25.40 -0.38
N GLY A 157 -17.48 -26.62 0.03
CA GLY A 157 -18.25 -26.93 1.24
C GLY A 157 -17.44 -27.16 2.53
N SER A 158 -16.11 -27.15 2.44
CA SER A 158 -15.20 -27.61 3.50
C SER A 158 -15.38 -26.92 4.85
N ILE A 159 -15.41 -25.59 4.87
CA ILE A 159 -15.52 -24.81 6.12
C ILE A 159 -16.91 -24.93 6.74
N SER A 160 -17.96 -25.06 5.91
CA SER A 160 -19.31 -25.33 6.42
C SER A 160 -19.38 -26.67 7.14
N LEU A 161 -18.83 -27.73 6.52
CA LEU A 161 -18.71 -29.07 7.13
C LEU A 161 -17.94 -29.01 8.45
N LEU A 162 -16.76 -28.38 8.44
CA LEU A 162 -15.92 -28.27 9.64
C LEU A 162 -16.63 -27.48 10.76
N SER A 163 -17.35 -26.41 10.41
CA SER A 163 -18.13 -25.62 11.37
C SER A 163 -19.23 -26.43 12.04
N GLU A 164 -19.93 -27.25 11.26
CA GLU A 164 -20.98 -28.16 11.80
C GLU A 164 -20.38 -29.22 12.74
N LEU A 165 -19.29 -29.87 12.32
CA LEU A 165 -18.62 -30.90 13.14
C LEU A 165 -18.07 -30.32 14.44
N LEU A 166 -17.47 -29.13 14.40
CA LEU A 166 -16.98 -28.44 15.60
C LEU A 166 -18.13 -28.06 16.54
N THR A 167 -19.23 -27.56 15.98
CA THR A 167 -20.44 -27.24 16.76
C THR A 167 -21.01 -28.49 17.43
N LEU A 168 -21.09 -29.61 16.71
CA LEU A 168 -21.55 -30.90 17.27
C LEU A 168 -20.61 -31.36 18.39
N HIS A 169 -19.29 -31.33 18.17
CA HIS A 169 -18.29 -31.81 19.13
C HIS A 169 -18.27 -30.98 20.42
N TRP A 170 -18.11 -29.68 20.29
CA TRP A 170 -17.90 -28.75 21.41
C TRP A 170 -19.19 -28.19 22.00
N GLY A 171 -20.34 -28.30 21.30
CA GLY A 171 -21.61 -27.67 21.68
C GLY A 171 -21.61 -26.15 21.49
N MET A 172 -20.63 -25.61 20.81
CA MET A 172 -20.44 -24.16 20.54
C MET A 172 -20.03 -23.97 19.08
N PRO A 173 -20.63 -22.99 18.36
CA PRO A 173 -20.23 -22.67 17.01
C PRO A 173 -18.83 -22.03 16.97
N PRO A 174 -18.01 -22.31 15.93
CA PRO A 174 -16.67 -21.79 15.81
C PRO A 174 -16.61 -20.31 15.41
N LEU A 175 -15.47 -19.69 15.75
CA LEU A 175 -15.00 -18.46 15.11
C LEU A 175 -14.28 -18.86 13.81
N VAL A 176 -14.64 -18.24 12.68
CA VAL A 176 -14.00 -18.46 11.38
C VAL A 176 -13.10 -17.27 11.04
N LEU A 177 -11.81 -17.52 10.88
CA LEU A 177 -10.78 -16.56 10.53
C LEU A 177 -10.27 -16.86 9.13
N LEU A 178 -10.42 -15.90 8.19
CA LEU A 178 -9.97 -16.06 6.81
C LEU A 178 -8.98 -14.94 6.45
N ASP A 179 -7.72 -15.29 6.25
CA ASP A 179 -6.65 -14.35 5.93
C ASP A 179 -6.36 -14.31 4.43
N GLU A 180 -6.15 -13.09 3.92
CA GLU A 180 -5.78 -12.80 2.52
C GLU A 180 -6.73 -13.49 1.49
N TYR A 181 -8.05 -13.37 1.72
CA TYR A 181 -9.07 -14.02 0.89
C TYR A 181 -9.02 -13.63 -0.59
N ASP A 182 -8.52 -12.43 -0.88
CA ASP A 182 -8.44 -11.84 -2.21
C ASP A 182 -7.18 -12.26 -3.00
N THR A 183 -6.22 -12.93 -2.37
CA THR A 183 -4.97 -13.36 -3.02
C THR A 183 -5.20 -14.30 -4.23
N PRO A 184 -6.03 -15.36 -4.17
CA PRO A 184 -6.30 -16.20 -5.34
C PRO A 184 -7.00 -15.44 -6.48
N ILE A 185 -7.83 -14.46 -6.13
CA ILE A 185 -8.58 -13.63 -7.10
C ILE A 185 -7.61 -12.70 -7.83
N HIS A 186 -6.70 -12.07 -7.09
CA HIS A 186 -5.68 -11.20 -7.64
C HIS A 186 -4.77 -11.95 -8.65
N VAL A 187 -4.29 -13.13 -8.26
CA VAL A 187 -3.46 -13.97 -9.13
C VAL A 187 -4.25 -14.43 -10.36
N ALA A 188 -5.51 -14.81 -10.18
CA ALA A 188 -6.37 -15.24 -11.28
C ALA A 188 -6.61 -14.13 -12.32
N PHE A 189 -6.69 -12.86 -11.87
CA PHE A 189 -6.77 -11.71 -12.75
C PHE A 189 -5.47 -11.55 -13.56
N ASP A 190 -4.32 -11.60 -12.91
CA ASP A 190 -2.99 -11.49 -13.53
C ASP A 190 -2.73 -12.62 -14.56
N LYS A 191 -3.22 -13.84 -14.29
CA LYS A 191 -2.99 -15.05 -15.08
C LYS A 191 -4.13 -15.42 -16.04
N GLY A 192 -5.19 -14.63 -16.12
CA GLY A 192 -6.27 -14.78 -17.11
C GLY A 192 -7.30 -15.87 -16.83
N PHE A 193 -7.43 -16.36 -15.57
CA PHE A 193 -8.48 -17.31 -15.17
C PHE A 193 -9.47 -16.74 -14.13
N TYR A 194 -9.62 -15.42 -14.13
CA TYR A 194 -10.40 -14.66 -13.17
C TYR A 194 -11.85 -15.15 -13.00
N ASP A 195 -12.60 -15.33 -14.09
CA ASP A 195 -14.02 -15.73 -14.03
C ASP A 195 -14.22 -17.07 -13.32
N ARG A 196 -13.33 -18.03 -13.58
CA ARG A 196 -13.38 -19.35 -12.95
C ARG A 196 -13.11 -19.27 -11.45
N MET A 197 -12.16 -18.44 -11.04
CA MET A 197 -11.81 -18.23 -9.64
C MET A 197 -12.92 -17.50 -8.89
N ILE A 198 -13.55 -16.49 -9.50
CA ILE A 198 -14.68 -15.77 -8.92
C ILE A 198 -15.86 -16.71 -8.64
N VAL A 199 -16.18 -17.61 -9.58
CA VAL A 199 -17.26 -18.58 -9.37
C VAL A 199 -16.93 -19.51 -8.18
N PHE A 200 -15.71 -20.01 -8.11
CA PHE A 200 -15.28 -20.84 -6.97
C PHE A 200 -15.34 -20.07 -5.65
N MET A 201 -14.74 -18.87 -5.59
CA MET A 201 -14.69 -18.08 -4.35
C MET A 201 -16.08 -17.64 -3.90
N ARG A 202 -17.00 -17.34 -4.83
CA ARG A 202 -18.38 -17.03 -4.53
C ARG A 202 -19.08 -18.21 -3.84
N ASN A 203 -18.95 -19.42 -4.41
CA ASN A 203 -19.54 -20.62 -3.84
C ASN A 203 -18.94 -20.90 -2.46
N PHE A 204 -17.61 -20.89 -2.36
CA PHE A 204 -16.90 -21.10 -1.12
C PHE A 204 -17.37 -20.12 -0.03
N MET A 205 -17.35 -18.83 -0.26
CA MET A 205 -17.76 -17.79 0.70
C MET A 205 -19.24 -17.88 1.05
N SER A 206 -20.10 -18.19 0.06
CA SER A 206 -21.54 -18.39 0.29
C SER A 206 -21.81 -19.58 1.20
N MET A 207 -21.17 -20.72 0.97
CA MET A 207 -21.33 -21.91 1.82
C MET A 207 -20.80 -21.71 3.24
N VAL A 208 -19.75 -20.93 3.39
CA VAL A 208 -19.18 -20.61 4.72
C VAL A 208 -20.08 -19.68 5.51
N PHE A 209 -20.57 -18.58 4.89
CA PHE A 209 -21.11 -17.44 5.62
C PHE A 209 -22.58 -17.15 5.39
N LYS A 210 -23.18 -17.68 4.30
CA LYS A 210 -24.59 -17.47 4.04
C LYS A 210 -25.43 -18.51 4.78
N ASP A 211 -26.39 -18.02 5.56
CA ASP A 211 -27.37 -18.86 6.27
C ASP A 211 -26.74 -19.98 7.12
N ASN A 212 -25.43 -19.90 7.42
CA ASN A 212 -24.73 -20.87 8.25
C ASN A 212 -24.96 -20.58 9.73
N THR A 213 -25.82 -21.37 10.35
CA THR A 213 -26.14 -21.25 11.78
C THR A 213 -25.05 -21.83 12.70
N SER A 214 -24.06 -22.51 12.11
CA SER A 214 -22.95 -23.16 12.84
C SER A 214 -21.69 -22.31 12.88
N ILE A 215 -21.81 -20.95 12.90
CA ILE A 215 -20.70 -20.04 13.13
C ILE A 215 -21.05 -19.03 14.23
N PHE A 216 -20.08 -18.75 15.09
CA PHE A 216 -20.18 -17.72 16.11
C PHE A 216 -19.93 -16.33 15.52
N ARG A 217 -18.80 -16.18 14.83
CA ARG A 217 -18.34 -14.96 14.14
C ARG A 217 -17.46 -15.33 12.96
N GLY A 218 -17.41 -14.46 11.95
CA GLY A 218 -16.44 -14.50 10.87
C GLY A 218 -15.57 -13.24 10.84
N VAL A 219 -14.25 -13.38 10.75
CA VAL A 219 -13.34 -12.26 10.52
C VAL A 219 -12.51 -12.54 9.27
N ILE A 220 -12.64 -11.67 8.28
CA ILE A 220 -12.03 -11.82 6.97
C ILE A 220 -11.07 -10.67 6.74
N THR A 221 -9.85 -10.97 6.29
CA THR A 221 -8.87 -9.95 5.92
C THR A 221 -8.43 -10.09 4.47
N GLY A 222 -8.11 -8.94 3.87
CA GLY A 222 -7.58 -8.82 2.52
C GLY A 222 -7.00 -7.43 2.29
N ILE A 223 -6.76 -7.07 1.05
CA ILE A 223 -6.35 -5.73 0.62
C ILE A 223 -7.57 -4.95 0.13
N LEU A 224 -8.40 -5.60 -0.69
CA LEU A 224 -9.54 -4.99 -1.36
C LEU A 224 -10.86 -5.61 -0.89
N ARG A 225 -11.93 -4.82 -1.00
CA ARG A 225 -13.28 -5.34 -1.01
C ARG A 225 -13.65 -5.70 -2.45
N VAL A 226 -13.52 -6.98 -2.81
CA VAL A 226 -13.93 -7.47 -4.14
C VAL A 226 -15.44 -7.68 -4.15
N SER A 227 -16.23 -6.66 -4.53
CA SER A 227 -17.67 -6.68 -4.30
C SER A 227 -18.56 -6.71 -5.56
N LYS A 228 -18.09 -6.21 -6.69
CA LYS A 228 -18.89 -6.11 -7.91
C LYS A 228 -19.18 -7.47 -8.55
N GLU A 229 -18.34 -8.46 -8.27
CA GLU A 229 -18.42 -9.82 -8.80
C GLU A 229 -19.27 -10.78 -7.96
N SER A 230 -20.14 -10.23 -7.11
CA SER A 230 -21.09 -11.03 -6.32
C SER A 230 -20.48 -12.05 -5.33
N ILE A 231 -19.17 -11.98 -4.99
CA ILE A 231 -18.59 -12.86 -3.96
C ILE A 231 -19.37 -12.71 -2.65
N PHE A 232 -19.71 -11.47 -2.31
CA PHE A 232 -20.50 -11.14 -1.13
C PHE A 232 -21.96 -10.76 -1.43
N SER A 233 -22.42 -10.82 -2.68
CA SER A 233 -23.79 -10.36 -3.05
C SER A 233 -24.91 -11.21 -2.44
N GLY A 234 -24.59 -12.41 -1.99
CA GLY A 234 -25.52 -13.27 -1.26
C GLY A 234 -25.43 -13.13 0.27
N LEU A 235 -24.49 -12.33 0.79
CA LEU A 235 -24.25 -12.16 2.23
C LEU A 235 -24.85 -10.84 2.69
N ASN A 236 -26.03 -10.88 3.33
CA ASN A 236 -26.68 -9.69 3.88
C ASN A 236 -26.18 -9.34 5.30
N ASN A 237 -25.26 -10.14 5.84
CA ASN A 237 -24.81 -10.14 7.22
C ASN A 237 -23.32 -9.78 7.38
N ILE A 238 -22.70 -9.21 6.34
CA ILE A 238 -21.29 -8.78 6.37
C ILE A 238 -21.21 -7.28 6.65
N ASP A 239 -20.45 -6.93 7.67
CA ASP A 239 -20.00 -5.57 7.92
C ASP A 239 -18.59 -5.38 7.34
N VAL A 240 -18.35 -4.24 6.71
CA VAL A 240 -17.07 -3.94 6.06
C VAL A 240 -16.49 -2.68 6.68
N ASP A 241 -15.44 -2.86 7.44
CA ASP A 241 -14.66 -1.78 8.02
C ASP A 241 -13.40 -1.55 7.18
N THR A 242 -13.43 -0.51 6.35
CA THR A 242 -12.33 -0.11 5.47
C THR A 242 -11.35 0.82 6.20
N LEU A 243 -10.29 1.24 5.52
CA LEU A 243 -9.39 2.27 6.04
C LEU A 243 -10.03 3.67 6.13
N LEU A 244 -11.22 3.88 5.56
CA LEU A 244 -11.98 5.13 5.65
C LEU A 244 -12.91 5.17 6.87
N ASP A 245 -13.14 4.02 7.52
CA ASP A 245 -14.02 3.87 8.65
C ASP A 245 -13.29 4.06 9.98
N ARG A 246 -14.02 4.47 11.03
CA ARG A 246 -13.43 4.82 12.32
C ARG A 246 -13.25 3.67 13.32
N PRO A 247 -14.12 2.66 13.36
CA PRO A 247 -14.18 1.76 14.51
C PRO A 247 -12.86 1.04 14.83
N MET A 248 -12.18 0.47 13.84
CA MET A 248 -10.96 -0.35 14.03
C MET A 248 -9.68 0.31 13.48
N CYS A 249 -9.67 1.65 13.40
CA CYS A 249 -8.58 2.41 12.76
C CYS A 249 -7.21 2.20 13.41
N THR A 250 -7.13 1.97 14.74
CA THR A 250 -5.87 1.77 15.48
C THR A 250 -5.53 0.30 15.74
N ALA A 251 -6.41 -0.63 15.35
CA ALA A 251 -6.15 -2.06 15.49
C ALA A 251 -5.00 -2.54 14.58
N PHE A 252 -4.81 -1.84 13.47
CA PHE A 252 -3.77 -2.12 12.48
C PHE A 252 -2.80 -0.94 12.36
N GLY A 253 -1.51 -1.25 12.19
CA GLY A 253 -0.48 -0.21 12.16
C GLY A 253 -0.02 0.22 13.57
N PHE A 254 0.97 1.12 13.61
CA PHE A 254 1.45 1.73 14.83
C PHE A 254 0.99 3.18 14.93
N THR A 255 0.53 3.59 16.11
CA THR A 255 0.23 4.98 16.40
C THR A 255 1.52 5.77 16.65
N GLN A 256 1.44 7.10 16.71
CA GLN A 256 2.59 7.94 17.08
C GLN A 256 3.17 7.54 18.45
N VAL A 257 2.32 7.26 19.42
CA VAL A 257 2.75 6.85 20.78
C VAL A 257 3.47 5.50 20.76
N ASP A 258 2.97 4.55 19.95
CA ASP A 258 3.61 3.24 19.77
C ASP A 258 5.03 3.41 19.21
N VAL A 259 5.18 4.26 18.17
CA VAL A 259 6.46 4.51 17.51
C VAL A 259 7.44 5.26 18.42
N ASP A 260 6.97 6.29 19.11
CA ASP A 260 7.81 7.06 20.05
C ASP A 260 8.36 6.17 21.16
N THR A 261 7.51 5.31 21.74
CA THR A 261 7.90 4.35 22.78
C THR A 261 8.90 3.32 22.24
N LEU A 262 8.67 2.86 21.01
CA LEU A 262 9.54 1.90 20.35
C LEU A 262 10.92 2.51 20.09
N LEU A 263 11.00 3.71 19.52
CA LEU A 263 12.26 4.40 19.24
C LEU A 263 13.06 4.68 20.53
N ASP A 264 12.40 5.11 21.60
CA ASP A 264 13.03 5.33 22.90
C ASP A 264 13.61 4.02 23.46
N SER A 265 12.90 2.89 23.28
CA SER A 265 13.35 1.57 23.75
C SER A 265 14.63 1.07 23.03
N TYR A 266 14.91 1.59 21.83
CA TYR A 266 16.08 1.22 21.03
C TYR A 266 17.10 2.35 20.89
N SER A 267 17.03 3.38 21.75
CA SER A 267 17.96 4.53 21.77
C SER A 267 18.00 5.33 20.46
N LEU A 268 16.86 5.41 19.74
CA LEU A 268 16.67 6.18 18.52
C LEU A 268 15.71 7.37 18.73
N GLY A 269 15.47 7.78 19.96
CA GLY A 269 14.52 8.86 20.30
C GLY A 269 14.83 10.21 19.65
N ASP A 270 16.09 10.51 19.38
CA ASP A 270 16.51 11.76 18.72
C ASP A 270 16.04 11.83 17.24
N GLN A 271 15.69 10.70 16.63
CA GLN A 271 15.30 10.60 15.21
C GLN A 271 13.77 10.60 14.97
N LYS A 272 12.96 10.83 16.00
CA LYS A 272 11.49 10.80 15.92
C LYS A 272 10.93 11.68 14.80
N SER A 273 11.49 12.87 14.60
CA SER A 273 11.04 13.81 13.57
C SER A 273 11.28 13.28 12.16
N GLU A 274 12.46 12.68 11.91
CA GLU A 274 12.80 12.10 10.61
C GLU A 274 12.04 10.82 10.34
N VAL A 275 11.87 9.95 11.35
CA VAL A 275 11.04 8.74 11.26
C VAL A 275 9.59 9.11 10.91
N LYS A 276 9.06 10.19 11.50
CA LYS A 276 7.75 10.74 11.16
C LYS A 276 7.69 11.19 9.70
N HIS A 277 8.69 11.88 9.20
CA HIS A 277 8.75 12.34 7.81
C HIS A 277 8.82 11.16 6.83
N TRP A 278 9.59 10.13 7.16
CA TRP A 278 9.82 8.97 6.29
C TRP A 278 8.67 7.97 6.25
N TYR A 279 8.03 7.65 7.38
CA TYR A 279 7.18 6.47 7.53
C TYR A 279 5.76 6.74 8.06
N ASN A 280 5.47 7.97 8.52
CA ASN A 280 4.16 8.35 9.01
C ASN A 280 3.22 8.71 7.85
N GLY A 281 1.94 8.96 8.16
CA GLY A 281 1.00 9.62 7.26
C GLY A 281 -0.03 8.73 6.59
N TYR A 282 -0.07 7.43 6.88
CA TYR A 282 -1.24 6.62 6.55
C TYR A 282 -2.41 7.08 7.41
N LEU A 283 -3.56 7.32 6.79
CA LEU A 283 -4.75 7.78 7.49
C LEU A 283 -5.80 6.67 7.47
N PHE A 284 -6.11 6.12 8.66
CA PHE A 284 -7.17 5.13 8.85
C PHE A 284 -8.28 5.78 9.68
N GLY A 285 -9.48 5.93 9.10
CA GLY A 285 -10.50 6.78 9.68
C GLY A 285 -9.97 8.20 9.89
N ASN A 286 -9.86 8.63 11.13
CA ASN A 286 -9.28 9.93 11.50
C ASN A 286 -7.91 9.80 12.18
N GLU A 287 -7.36 8.59 12.26
CA GLU A 287 -6.12 8.31 12.98
C GLU A 287 -4.94 8.17 12.02
N VAL A 288 -3.85 8.82 12.36
CA VAL A 288 -2.60 8.72 11.59
C VAL A 288 -1.78 7.56 12.13
N VAL A 289 -1.45 6.62 11.24
CA VAL A 289 -0.72 5.41 11.60
C VAL A 289 0.53 5.23 10.73
N TYR A 290 1.50 4.50 11.29
CA TYR A 290 2.71 4.07 10.62
C TYR A 290 2.57 2.64 10.11
N ASN A 291 3.27 2.32 9.03
CA ASN A 291 3.46 0.93 8.63
C ASN A 291 4.42 0.23 9.60
N PRO A 292 3.99 -0.84 10.32
CA PRO A 292 4.85 -1.53 11.28
C PRO A 292 6.12 -2.11 10.66
N TRP A 293 6.04 -2.63 9.45
CA TRP A 293 7.15 -3.24 8.75
C TRP A 293 8.28 -2.25 8.50
N SER A 294 7.94 -1.04 8.05
CA SER A 294 8.93 0.01 7.76
C SER A 294 9.65 0.47 9.02
N VAL A 295 8.90 0.75 10.09
CA VAL A 295 9.48 1.18 11.38
C VAL A 295 10.37 0.09 12.00
N LEU A 296 9.90 -1.16 12.02
CA LEU A 296 10.66 -2.27 12.58
C LEU A 296 11.95 -2.53 11.79
N ASN A 297 11.90 -2.47 10.44
CA ASN A 297 13.10 -2.63 9.63
C ASN A 297 14.07 -1.46 9.78
N TYR A 298 13.60 -0.23 9.88
CA TYR A 298 14.40 0.94 10.16
C TYR A 298 15.24 0.74 11.45
N ILE A 299 14.58 0.33 12.53
CA ILE A 299 15.27 0.05 13.80
C ILE A 299 16.22 -1.14 13.68
N ASN A 300 15.78 -2.23 13.04
CA ASN A 300 16.59 -3.44 12.84
C ASN A 300 17.86 -3.19 12.00
N LYS A 301 17.82 -2.18 11.13
CA LYS A 301 18.95 -1.74 10.31
C LYS A 301 19.78 -0.63 10.96
N GLY A 302 19.63 -0.41 12.27
CA GLY A 302 20.41 0.56 13.02
C GLY A 302 20.11 2.03 12.70
N GLY A 303 18.86 2.35 12.32
CA GLY A 303 18.43 3.72 12.02
C GLY A 303 18.75 4.18 10.59
N VAL A 304 18.92 3.25 9.65
CA VAL A 304 19.10 3.59 8.24
C VAL A 304 17.74 3.83 7.57
N PHE A 305 17.54 5.01 6.99
CA PHE A 305 16.34 5.34 6.23
C PHE A 305 16.38 4.69 4.84
N ALA A 306 15.36 3.91 4.52
CA ALA A 306 15.21 3.25 3.23
C ALA A 306 13.73 2.90 2.97
N PRO A 307 13.32 2.67 1.71
CA PRO A 307 11.95 2.28 1.37
C PRO A 307 11.73 0.76 1.63
N TYR A 308 11.51 0.38 2.88
CA TYR A 308 11.38 -1.01 3.32
C TYR A 308 10.06 -1.68 2.91
N TRP A 309 8.99 -0.91 2.80
CA TRP A 309 7.66 -1.42 2.39
C TRP A 309 7.59 -1.70 0.89
N VAL A 310 8.30 -0.91 0.11
CA VAL A 310 8.44 -1.02 -1.34
C VAL A 310 9.12 -2.35 -1.69
N ASN A 311 8.88 -2.93 -2.85
CA ASN A 311 9.41 -4.24 -3.30
C ASN A 311 8.74 -5.47 -2.65
N THR A 312 7.57 -5.35 -2.05
CA THR A 312 6.84 -6.48 -1.47
C THR A 312 5.84 -7.17 -2.41
N GLY A 313 5.95 -6.94 -3.73
CA GLY A 313 5.29 -7.78 -4.77
C GLY A 313 3.97 -7.27 -5.37
N SER A 314 3.54 -6.02 -5.11
CA SER A 314 2.34 -5.43 -5.73
C SER A 314 2.63 -4.40 -6.83
N ASP A 315 3.90 -4.10 -7.07
CA ASP A 315 4.30 -2.99 -7.94
C ASP A 315 4.02 -3.26 -9.43
N VAL A 316 3.94 -4.53 -9.84
CA VAL A 316 3.69 -4.92 -11.24
C VAL A 316 2.30 -4.47 -11.69
N LEU A 317 1.25 -4.80 -10.92
CA LEU A 317 -0.12 -4.37 -11.24
C LEU A 317 -0.23 -2.85 -11.21
N LEU A 318 0.36 -2.19 -10.22
CA LEU A 318 0.35 -0.73 -10.12
C LEU A 318 1.01 -0.10 -11.36
N ARG A 319 2.17 -0.57 -11.79
CA ARG A 319 2.86 -0.12 -13.00
C ARG A 319 1.98 -0.27 -14.23
N HIS A 320 1.34 -1.43 -14.40
CA HIS A 320 0.41 -1.70 -15.49
C HIS A 320 -0.79 -0.74 -15.47
N LEU A 321 -1.45 -0.55 -14.31
CA LEU A 321 -2.59 0.36 -14.17
C LEU A 321 -2.24 1.82 -14.49
N ILE A 322 -1.05 2.26 -14.11
CA ILE A 322 -0.59 3.62 -14.40
C ILE A 322 -0.20 3.76 -15.88
N ALA A 323 0.44 2.74 -16.47
CA ALA A 323 0.86 2.76 -17.88
C ALA A 323 -0.33 2.74 -18.85
N GLU A 324 -1.34 1.91 -18.59
CA GLU A 324 -2.49 1.70 -19.47
C GLU A 324 -3.73 2.49 -19.06
N GLY A 325 -3.71 3.11 -17.87
CA GLY A 325 -4.80 3.92 -17.36
C GLY A 325 -5.07 5.19 -18.17
N PRO A 326 -6.24 5.81 -17.97
CA PRO A 326 -6.60 7.09 -18.58
C PRO A 326 -5.52 8.17 -18.36
N SER A 327 -5.36 9.09 -19.32
CA SER A 327 -4.36 10.19 -19.24
C SER A 327 -4.44 11.01 -17.95
N GLN A 328 -5.63 11.11 -17.35
CA GLN A 328 -5.85 11.75 -16.04
C GLN A 328 -5.05 11.10 -14.91
N VAL A 329 -4.78 9.80 -15.00
CA VAL A 329 -3.97 9.09 -13.99
C VAL A 329 -2.53 9.56 -14.04
N ARG A 330 -1.94 9.68 -15.22
CA ARG A 330 -0.57 10.20 -15.38
C ARG A 330 -0.41 11.60 -14.83
N LYS A 331 -1.33 12.52 -15.20
CA LYS A 331 -1.36 13.90 -14.66
C LYS A 331 -1.52 13.93 -13.14
N GLY A 332 -2.37 13.05 -12.60
CA GLY A 332 -2.54 12.93 -11.15
C GLY A 332 -1.27 12.42 -10.45
N ILE A 333 -0.56 11.44 -11.02
CA ILE A 333 0.72 10.96 -10.49
C ILE A 333 1.77 12.08 -10.47
N GLU A 334 1.86 12.89 -11.54
CA GLU A 334 2.76 14.05 -11.58
C GLU A 334 2.47 15.03 -10.44
N THR A 335 1.19 15.35 -10.22
CA THR A 335 0.77 16.21 -9.10
C THR A 335 1.17 15.63 -7.75
N LEU A 336 0.95 14.32 -7.55
CA LEU A 336 1.27 13.63 -6.30
C LEU A 336 2.77 13.57 -6.01
N VAL A 337 3.60 13.36 -7.03
CA VAL A 337 5.07 13.32 -6.88
C VAL A 337 5.64 14.70 -6.53
N GLN A 338 5.01 15.75 -7.00
CA GLN A 338 5.36 17.14 -6.64
C GLN A 338 4.92 17.53 -5.21
N GLY A 339 4.36 16.58 -4.44
CA GLY A 339 3.85 16.83 -3.10
C GLY A 339 2.47 17.49 -3.07
N GLY A 340 1.81 17.56 -4.23
CA GLY A 340 0.42 18.04 -4.34
C GLY A 340 -0.60 16.98 -3.94
N SER A 341 -1.86 17.33 -4.10
CA SER A 341 -3.00 16.44 -3.85
C SER A 341 -4.01 16.52 -5.00
N LEU A 342 -4.85 15.50 -5.12
CA LEU A 342 -5.95 15.48 -6.09
C LEU A 342 -7.26 15.07 -5.41
N CYS A 343 -8.39 15.52 -5.95
CA CYS A 343 -9.71 15.10 -5.48
C CYS A 343 -10.25 13.98 -6.38
N SER A 344 -10.74 12.91 -5.77
CA SER A 344 -11.39 11.81 -6.49
C SER A 344 -12.51 11.19 -5.69
N VAL A 345 -13.55 10.76 -6.38
CA VAL A 345 -14.55 9.85 -5.83
C VAL A 345 -13.87 8.52 -5.55
N ILE A 346 -14.08 7.97 -4.35
CA ILE A 346 -13.55 6.67 -3.95
C ILE A 346 -14.64 5.61 -4.02
N ASN A 347 -14.34 4.57 -4.78
CA ASN A 347 -15.17 3.39 -4.91
C ASN A 347 -14.62 2.29 -4.00
N ASP A 348 -15.31 1.98 -2.90
CA ASP A 348 -14.97 0.89 -1.99
C ASP A 348 -15.33 -0.50 -2.54
N LYS A 349 -16.07 -0.53 -3.67
CA LYS A 349 -16.59 -1.73 -4.32
C LYS A 349 -15.88 -1.97 -5.65
N LEU A 350 -14.60 -2.29 -5.60
CA LEU A 350 -13.78 -2.51 -6.79
C LEU A 350 -13.93 -3.93 -7.33
N ALA A 351 -14.00 -4.06 -8.66
CA ALA A 351 -13.76 -5.31 -9.38
C ALA A 351 -12.46 -5.16 -10.19
N PHE A 352 -11.65 -6.20 -10.24
CA PHE A 352 -10.37 -6.15 -10.97
C PHE A 352 -10.52 -5.81 -12.46
N PRO A 353 -11.50 -6.37 -13.21
CA PRO A 353 -11.71 -6.02 -14.62
C PRO A 353 -12.07 -4.55 -14.85
N ASP A 354 -12.66 -3.88 -13.83
CA ASP A 354 -13.06 -2.48 -13.93
C ASP A 354 -11.95 -1.48 -13.57
N LEU A 355 -10.79 -1.95 -13.13
CA LEU A 355 -9.71 -1.06 -12.65
C LEU A 355 -9.30 -0.03 -13.72
N LEU A 356 -9.17 -0.45 -14.98
CA LEU A 356 -8.78 0.43 -16.10
C LEU A 356 -9.95 1.25 -16.67
N SER A 357 -11.20 1.00 -16.24
CA SER A 357 -12.38 1.67 -16.81
C SER A 357 -12.49 3.15 -16.43
N SER A 358 -11.88 3.57 -15.33
CA SER A 358 -11.88 4.97 -14.88
C SER A 358 -10.66 5.30 -14.01
N ALA A 359 -10.26 6.57 -14.01
CA ALA A 359 -9.22 7.06 -13.12
C ALA A 359 -9.60 6.89 -11.63
N SER A 360 -10.89 7.06 -11.29
CA SER A 360 -11.42 6.89 -9.93
C SER A 360 -11.18 5.47 -9.38
N ASN A 361 -11.34 4.44 -10.21
CA ASN A 361 -11.09 3.06 -9.79
C ASN A 361 -9.60 2.82 -9.52
N ILE A 362 -8.71 3.39 -10.33
CA ILE A 362 -7.25 3.31 -10.12
C ILE A 362 -6.87 4.02 -8.83
N TRP A 363 -7.40 5.22 -8.57
CA TRP A 363 -7.15 5.95 -7.33
C TRP A 363 -7.67 5.20 -6.10
N SER A 364 -8.85 4.58 -6.21
CA SER A 364 -9.41 3.75 -5.15
C SER A 364 -8.52 2.52 -4.86
N PHE A 365 -8.05 1.83 -5.92
CA PHE A 365 -7.10 0.74 -5.78
C PHE A 365 -5.81 1.19 -5.09
N MET A 366 -5.25 2.33 -5.50
CA MET A 366 -4.01 2.87 -4.90
C MET A 366 -4.21 3.25 -3.44
N LEU A 367 -5.37 3.80 -3.08
CA LEU A 367 -5.72 4.12 -1.69
C LEU A 367 -5.78 2.85 -0.83
N PHE A 368 -6.60 1.86 -1.21
CA PHE A 368 -6.79 0.64 -0.41
C PHE A 368 -5.53 -0.25 -0.38
N SER A 369 -4.67 -0.16 -1.40
CA SER A 369 -3.38 -0.85 -1.42
C SER A 369 -2.29 -0.13 -0.59
N GLY A 370 -2.54 1.10 -0.12
CA GLY A 370 -1.62 1.87 0.74
C GLY A 370 -0.63 2.78 -0.01
N TYR A 371 -0.84 3.03 -1.30
CA TYR A 371 -0.03 3.99 -2.05
C TYR A 371 -0.48 5.43 -1.86
N LEU A 372 -1.74 5.64 -1.45
CA LEU A 372 -2.31 6.95 -1.17
C LEU A 372 -2.93 6.99 0.22
N LYS A 373 -3.08 8.20 0.76
CA LYS A 373 -3.94 8.52 1.90
C LYS A 373 -5.12 9.35 1.43
N ALA A 374 -6.23 9.29 2.16
CA ALA A 374 -7.43 10.07 1.88
C ALA A 374 -7.77 10.97 3.07
N SER A 375 -8.03 12.25 2.82
CA SER A 375 -8.51 13.23 3.80
C SER A 375 -9.70 14.00 3.25
N ASP A 376 -10.35 14.81 4.11
CA ASP A 376 -11.36 15.79 3.73
C ASP A 376 -12.48 15.23 2.85
N GLY A 377 -13.14 14.14 3.34
CA GLY A 377 -14.25 13.52 2.64
C GLY A 377 -15.43 14.50 2.48
N THR A 378 -15.86 14.71 1.24
CA THR A 378 -16.99 15.57 0.88
C THR A 378 -17.97 14.81 0.00
N MET A 379 -19.27 15.07 0.20
CA MET A 379 -20.30 14.47 -0.65
C MET A 379 -20.46 15.28 -1.94
N THR A 380 -20.37 14.61 -3.09
CA THR A 380 -20.65 15.22 -4.40
C THR A 380 -22.15 15.44 -4.61
N PRO A 381 -22.57 16.26 -5.59
CA PRO A 381 -23.97 16.43 -5.94
C PRO A 381 -24.67 15.10 -6.30
N ASP A 382 -23.93 14.13 -6.82
CA ASP A 382 -24.43 12.78 -7.17
C ASP A 382 -24.44 11.82 -5.97
N HIS A 383 -24.30 12.33 -4.75
CA HIS A 383 -24.27 11.57 -3.50
C HIS A 383 -23.13 10.54 -3.39
N LEU A 384 -22.01 10.78 -4.05
CA LEU A 384 -20.81 9.97 -3.94
C LEU A 384 -19.79 10.65 -3.00
N MET A 385 -19.00 9.86 -2.28
CA MET A 385 -17.94 10.39 -1.42
C MET A 385 -16.67 10.66 -2.22
N SER A 386 -16.27 11.93 -2.27
CA SER A 386 -15.00 12.38 -2.83
C SER A 386 -14.02 12.73 -1.71
N TYR A 387 -12.76 12.35 -1.89
CA TYR A 387 -11.70 12.58 -0.93
C TYR A 387 -10.54 13.32 -1.57
N THR A 388 -9.82 14.09 -0.76
CA THR A 388 -8.51 14.64 -1.12
C THR A 388 -7.47 13.55 -0.94
N LEU A 389 -6.82 13.15 -2.03
CA LEU A 389 -5.81 12.11 -2.06
C LEU A 389 -4.41 12.69 -2.10
N GLY A 390 -3.49 12.12 -1.34
CA GLY A 390 -2.08 12.51 -1.33
C GLY A 390 -1.17 11.32 -1.05
N VAL A 391 0.12 11.47 -1.32
CA VAL A 391 1.12 10.46 -0.94
C VAL A 391 1.28 10.48 0.58
N PRO A 392 1.26 9.33 1.27
CA PRO A 392 1.34 9.32 2.72
C PRO A 392 2.67 9.84 3.27
N ASN A 393 3.80 9.48 2.67
CA ASN A 393 5.12 9.75 3.23
C ASN A 393 6.24 9.63 2.18
N THR A 394 7.48 9.91 2.61
CA THR A 394 8.68 9.86 1.75
C THR A 394 8.94 8.44 1.21
N GLU A 395 8.73 7.39 2.02
CA GLU A 395 8.91 6.01 1.57
C GLU A 395 8.06 5.69 0.34
N VAL A 396 6.76 6.01 0.39
CA VAL A 396 5.84 5.78 -0.73
C VAL A 396 6.14 6.70 -1.91
N SER A 397 6.59 7.93 -1.68
CA SER A 397 7.01 8.84 -2.75
C SER A 397 8.13 8.25 -3.62
N THR A 398 9.04 7.45 -3.03
CA THR A 398 10.08 6.78 -3.81
C THR A 398 9.54 5.75 -4.80
N VAL A 399 8.37 5.14 -4.50
CA VAL A 399 7.69 4.20 -5.43
C VAL A 399 7.29 4.93 -6.70
N PHE A 400 6.59 6.05 -6.55
CA PHE A 400 6.14 6.85 -7.69
C PHE A 400 7.32 7.34 -8.52
N SER A 401 8.38 7.81 -7.88
CA SER A 401 9.62 8.19 -8.54
C SER A 401 10.21 7.03 -9.35
N THR A 402 10.19 5.81 -8.80
CA THR A 402 10.67 4.61 -9.49
C THR A 402 9.78 4.23 -10.68
N ILE A 403 8.46 4.40 -10.55
CA ILE A 403 7.51 4.13 -11.65
C ILE A 403 7.73 5.12 -12.79
N ILE A 404 7.87 6.41 -12.47
CA ILE A 404 8.16 7.45 -13.48
C ILE A 404 9.49 7.15 -14.19
N ARG A 405 10.52 6.73 -13.44
CA ARG A 405 11.78 6.26 -14.04
C ARG A 405 11.56 5.08 -14.98
N GLY A 406 10.71 4.12 -14.60
CA GLY A 406 10.35 2.99 -15.47
C GLY A 406 9.76 3.46 -16.78
N TRP A 407 8.88 4.45 -16.80
CA TRP A 407 8.34 5.02 -18.04
C TRP A 407 9.40 5.64 -18.93
N ILE A 408 10.37 6.31 -18.32
CA ILE A 408 11.50 6.89 -19.05
C ILE A 408 12.39 5.77 -19.63
N ASN A 409 12.54 4.67 -18.90
CA ASN A 409 13.44 3.56 -19.22
C ASN A 409 12.81 2.51 -20.17
N ASP A 410 11.50 2.27 -20.10
CA ASP A 410 10.76 1.36 -20.99
C ASP A 410 10.50 1.97 -22.37
N GLY A 411 10.81 3.27 -22.54
CA GLY A 411 10.92 3.91 -23.84
C GLY A 411 12.12 3.36 -24.65
N PRO A 412 12.23 3.71 -25.95
CA PRO A 412 13.34 3.28 -26.80
C PRO A 412 14.73 3.79 -26.36
N VAL A 413 14.80 4.49 -25.24
CA VAL A 413 16.02 5.11 -24.68
C VAL A 413 16.54 4.28 -23.50
N LYS A 414 17.73 3.70 -23.63
CA LYS A 414 18.37 2.86 -22.61
C LYS A 414 18.76 3.65 -21.33
N ASN A 415 18.79 2.97 -20.18
CA ASN A 415 19.19 3.49 -18.84
C ASN A 415 20.46 4.35 -18.87
N ASP A 416 21.45 3.93 -19.65
CA ASP A 416 22.74 4.63 -19.78
C ASP A 416 22.61 6.11 -20.20
N ARG A 417 21.53 6.48 -20.95
CA ARG A 417 21.35 7.86 -21.41
C ARG A 417 20.84 8.82 -20.33
N LEU A 418 20.02 8.34 -19.38
CA LEU A 418 19.61 9.18 -18.25
C LEU A 418 20.81 9.47 -17.34
N GLU A 419 21.61 8.44 -17.04
CA GLU A 419 22.83 8.62 -16.26
C GLU A 419 23.81 9.56 -16.97
N MET A 420 24.00 9.39 -18.29
CA MET A 420 24.82 10.31 -19.09
C MET A 420 24.29 11.75 -19.09
N MET A 421 22.96 11.94 -19.09
CA MET A 421 22.36 13.29 -19.03
C MET A 421 22.61 13.93 -17.67
N LEU A 422 22.44 13.18 -16.58
CA LEU A 422 22.67 13.66 -15.22
C LEU A 422 24.16 13.93 -14.98
N GLN A 423 25.05 13.08 -15.48
CA GLN A 423 26.47 13.33 -15.46
C GLN A 423 26.86 14.58 -16.26
N ALA A 424 26.28 14.79 -17.44
CA ALA A 424 26.52 15.99 -18.23
C ALA A 424 26.06 17.28 -17.51
N LEU A 425 25.02 17.18 -16.66
CA LEU A 425 24.60 18.29 -15.78
C LEU A 425 25.68 18.60 -14.74
N ASP A 426 26.20 17.57 -14.05
CA ASP A 426 27.25 17.71 -13.03
C ASP A 426 28.57 18.27 -13.61
N GLU A 427 28.94 17.80 -14.79
CA GLU A 427 30.17 18.19 -15.50
C GLU A 427 30.04 19.52 -16.26
N ASN A 428 28.85 20.18 -16.20
CA ASN A 428 28.53 21.42 -16.93
C ASN A 428 28.61 21.27 -18.48
N GLU A 429 28.41 20.06 -18.98
CA GLU A 429 28.39 19.75 -20.41
C GLU A 429 26.99 20.04 -21.03
N MET A 430 26.59 21.31 -21.05
CA MET A 430 25.21 21.73 -21.37
C MET A 430 24.74 21.33 -22.76
N ASN A 431 25.63 21.22 -23.75
CA ASN A 431 25.31 20.75 -25.08
C ASN A 431 24.89 19.27 -25.09
N ILE A 432 25.57 18.43 -24.27
CA ILE A 432 25.23 17.03 -24.10
C ILE A 432 23.91 16.90 -23.32
N PHE A 433 23.78 17.64 -22.22
CA PHE A 433 22.55 17.71 -21.43
C PHE A 433 21.34 18.08 -22.30
N GLN A 434 21.40 19.20 -23.06
CA GLN A 434 20.32 19.64 -23.95
C GLN A 434 19.97 18.57 -24.99
N ARG A 435 20.97 17.97 -25.65
CA ARG A 435 20.73 16.94 -26.66
C ARG A 435 20.03 15.73 -26.09
N LEU A 436 20.49 15.22 -24.96
CA LEU A 436 19.89 14.06 -24.29
C LEU A 436 18.49 14.40 -23.76
N LEU A 437 18.29 15.58 -23.17
CA LEU A 437 16.98 16.05 -22.74
C LEU A 437 16.00 16.14 -23.93
N ASN A 438 16.47 16.67 -25.07
CA ASN A 438 15.65 16.72 -26.29
C ASN A 438 15.29 15.31 -26.78
N ASP A 439 16.22 14.37 -26.78
CA ASP A 439 15.95 12.96 -27.12
C ASP A 439 14.88 12.34 -26.19
N PHE A 440 14.94 12.63 -24.91
CA PHE A 440 13.92 12.20 -23.95
C PHE A 440 12.55 12.83 -24.23
N VAL A 441 12.49 14.13 -24.49
CA VAL A 441 11.23 14.83 -24.82
C VAL A 441 10.61 14.26 -26.10
N VAL A 442 11.40 14.07 -27.16
CA VAL A 442 10.94 13.52 -28.46
C VAL A 442 10.35 12.12 -28.31
N ASN A 443 10.99 11.26 -27.51
CA ASN A 443 10.63 9.85 -27.42
C ASN A 443 9.59 9.54 -26.33
N THR A 444 9.39 10.42 -25.35
CA THR A 444 8.54 10.14 -24.19
C THR A 444 7.26 10.98 -24.16
N LEU A 445 7.30 12.26 -24.58
CA LEU A 445 6.13 13.14 -24.54
C LEU A 445 5.32 13.02 -25.85
N SER A 446 3.99 12.90 -25.71
CA SER A 446 3.09 12.95 -26.85
C SER A 446 2.86 14.40 -27.30
N TYR A 447 2.62 14.61 -28.60
CA TYR A 447 2.22 15.93 -29.14
C TYR A 447 0.96 16.50 -28.46
N TYR A 448 0.04 15.63 -28.04
CA TYR A 448 -1.17 16.03 -27.30
C TYR A 448 -0.91 16.45 -25.86
N ASP A 449 0.17 15.98 -25.24
CA ASP A 449 0.56 16.35 -23.89
C ASP A 449 1.18 17.76 -23.86
N THR A 450 1.85 18.14 -24.95
CA THR A 450 2.57 19.42 -25.06
C THR A 450 1.73 20.60 -25.55
N ASN A 451 0.53 20.35 -26.10
CA ASN A 451 -0.40 21.37 -26.61
C ASN A 451 -1.63 21.61 -25.69
N GLY A 452 -1.56 21.19 -24.42
CA GLY A 452 -2.62 21.41 -23.42
C GLY A 452 -2.72 22.85 -22.94
N ARG A 453 -3.65 23.12 -21.99
CA ARG A 453 -3.86 24.47 -21.41
C ARG A 453 -2.65 25.01 -20.61
N GLU A 454 -1.75 24.14 -20.12
CA GLU A 454 -0.59 24.50 -19.30
C GLU A 454 0.61 23.62 -19.67
N PRO A 455 1.19 23.75 -20.87
CA PRO A 455 2.27 22.88 -21.34
C PRO A 455 3.54 22.99 -20.50
N GLU A 456 3.82 24.14 -19.90
CA GLU A 456 4.98 24.39 -19.03
C GLU A 456 5.01 23.43 -17.83
N LYS A 457 3.85 23.17 -17.22
CA LYS A 457 3.74 22.22 -16.09
C LYS A 457 4.05 20.77 -16.48
N VAL A 458 3.73 20.38 -17.70
CA VAL A 458 4.05 19.03 -18.21
C VAL A 458 5.56 18.84 -18.32
N TYR A 459 6.24 19.81 -18.92
CA TYR A 459 7.71 19.78 -19.03
C TYR A 459 8.40 19.85 -17.67
N GLN A 460 7.87 20.68 -16.77
CA GLN A 460 8.38 20.78 -15.39
C GLN A 460 8.28 19.44 -14.66
N ALA A 461 7.13 18.79 -14.70
CA ALA A 461 6.92 17.49 -14.06
C ALA A 461 7.82 16.39 -14.66
N PHE A 462 7.96 16.39 -15.98
CA PHE A 462 8.83 15.47 -16.70
C PHE A 462 10.31 15.62 -16.30
N LEU A 463 10.82 16.85 -16.34
CA LEU A 463 12.20 17.15 -15.96
C LEU A 463 12.45 16.88 -14.46
N LEU A 464 11.51 17.27 -13.61
CA LEU A 464 11.57 16.99 -12.17
C LEU A 464 11.68 15.48 -11.88
N GLY A 465 10.88 14.65 -12.57
CA GLY A 465 10.93 13.20 -12.44
C GLY A 465 12.30 12.61 -12.77
N MET A 466 12.98 13.13 -13.78
CA MET A 466 14.34 12.73 -14.13
C MET A 466 15.36 13.18 -13.08
N LEU A 467 15.26 14.44 -12.63
CA LEU A 467 16.22 15.05 -11.70
C LEU A 467 16.12 14.50 -10.26
N ILE A 468 14.93 14.12 -9.78
CA ILE A 468 14.74 13.45 -8.47
C ILE A 468 15.57 12.16 -8.40
N SER A 469 15.86 11.55 -9.55
CA SER A 469 16.70 10.36 -9.60
C SER A 469 18.18 10.61 -9.28
N HIS A 470 18.63 11.85 -9.29
CA HIS A 470 20.01 12.21 -9.04
C HIS A 470 20.32 12.18 -7.55
N GLY A 471 20.94 11.10 -7.10
CA GLY A 471 21.21 10.85 -5.67
C GLY A 471 22.09 11.90 -4.98
N ALA A 472 22.85 12.71 -5.73
CA ALA A 472 23.71 13.75 -5.19
C ALA A 472 22.98 15.02 -4.76
N TYR A 473 21.70 15.20 -5.16
CA TYR A 473 20.93 16.43 -4.91
C TYR A 473 19.66 16.18 -4.11
N GLU A 474 19.26 17.22 -3.38
CA GLU A 474 17.90 17.41 -2.90
C GLU A 474 17.18 18.29 -3.94
N VAL A 475 16.18 17.73 -4.60
CA VAL A 475 15.43 18.39 -5.66
C VAL A 475 14.13 18.95 -5.11
N SER A 476 13.83 20.21 -5.40
CA SER A 476 12.60 20.89 -5.02
C SER A 476 12.01 21.69 -6.17
N SER A 477 10.69 21.87 -6.16
CA SER A 477 9.98 22.64 -7.19
C SER A 477 8.88 23.50 -6.60
N ASN A 478 8.53 24.57 -7.30
CA ASN A 478 7.42 25.48 -6.96
C ASN A 478 7.43 26.03 -5.52
N ARG A 479 8.60 26.17 -4.90
CA ARG A 479 8.74 26.77 -3.57
C ARG A 479 9.15 28.22 -3.64
N GLU A 480 8.80 28.98 -2.60
CA GLU A 480 9.20 30.37 -2.49
C GLU A 480 10.70 30.50 -2.21
N SER A 481 11.36 31.37 -2.97
CA SER A 481 12.74 31.79 -2.76
C SER A 481 12.91 33.22 -3.21
N GLY A 482 13.56 34.05 -2.41
CA GLY A 482 13.70 35.50 -2.70
C GLY A 482 12.33 36.18 -2.83
N LEU A 483 12.06 36.75 -4.01
CA LEU A 483 10.85 37.52 -4.32
C LEU A 483 9.83 36.73 -5.19
N GLY A 484 9.92 35.40 -5.24
CA GLY A 484 9.00 34.62 -6.06
C GLY A 484 9.14 33.12 -5.87
N ARG A 485 8.61 32.34 -6.81
CA ARG A 485 8.68 30.88 -6.84
C ARG A 485 9.52 30.45 -8.03
N TYR A 486 10.50 29.57 -7.78
CA TYR A 486 11.28 28.93 -8.82
C TYR A 486 10.59 27.68 -9.35
N ASP A 487 10.86 27.29 -10.58
CA ASP A 487 10.31 26.05 -11.15
C ASP A 487 11.01 24.83 -10.59
N ILE A 488 12.35 24.73 -10.68
CA ILE A 488 13.13 23.62 -10.13
C ILE A 488 14.41 24.16 -9.49
N LEU A 489 14.77 23.60 -8.32
CA LEU A 489 16.00 23.89 -7.61
C LEU A 489 16.64 22.58 -7.14
N LEU A 490 17.95 22.43 -7.42
CA LEU A 490 18.77 21.34 -6.95
C LEU A 490 19.77 21.86 -5.91
N ARG A 491 19.65 21.37 -4.68
CA ARG A 491 20.59 21.62 -3.61
C ARG A 491 21.53 20.44 -3.48
N PRO A 492 22.86 20.59 -3.63
CA PRO A 492 23.78 19.49 -3.45
C PRO A 492 23.74 19.00 -1.99
N ARG A 493 23.81 17.68 -1.79
CA ARG A 493 23.91 17.09 -0.44
C ARG A 493 25.27 17.36 0.19
N ASP A 494 26.32 17.38 -0.63
CA ASP A 494 27.62 17.94 -0.24
C ASP A 494 27.62 19.43 -0.59
N LEU A 495 27.61 20.28 0.44
CA LEU A 495 27.53 21.74 0.27
C LEU A 495 28.75 22.37 -0.46
N GLY A 496 29.82 21.61 -0.66
CA GLY A 496 30.93 21.97 -1.55
C GLY A 496 30.63 21.79 -3.04
N GLY A 497 29.53 21.10 -3.38
CA GLY A 497 29.09 20.89 -4.76
C GLY A 497 28.32 22.07 -5.34
N ARG A 498 28.05 21.99 -6.66
CA ARG A 498 27.29 22.99 -7.41
C ARG A 498 25.79 22.84 -7.18
N GLY A 499 25.09 23.96 -6.92
CA GLY A 499 23.64 24.03 -6.91
C GLY A 499 23.09 24.49 -8.26
N PHE A 500 21.85 24.13 -8.57
CA PHE A 500 21.19 24.52 -9.82
C PHE A 500 19.84 25.17 -9.55
N ILE A 501 19.53 26.21 -10.34
CA ILE A 501 18.21 26.85 -10.40
C ILE A 501 17.75 26.82 -11.84
N MET A 502 16.58 26.25 -12.08
CA MET A 502 16.04 26.10 -13.43
C MET A 502 14.71 26.83 -13.52
N GLU A 503 14.57 27.67 -14.55
CA GLU A 503 13.33 28.31 -14.95
C GLU A 503 12.92 27.78 -16.30
N LEU A 504 11.70 27.32 -16.41
CA LEU A 504 11.13 26.69 -17.59
C LEU A 504 10.21 27.67 -18.31
N LYS A 505 10.24 27.66 -19.63
CA LYS A 505 9.34 28.43 -20.49
C LYS A 505 8.90 27.59 -21.68
N VAL A 506 7.73 27.91 -22.21
CA VAL A 506 7.25 27.36 -23.48
C VAL A 506 7.30 28.49 -24.51
N TYR A 507 7.93 28.23 -25.64
CA TYR A 507 7.97 29.15 -26.75
C TYR A 507 6.67 29.09 -27.55
N ASP A 508 6.01 30.23 -27.72
CA ASP A 508 4.84 30.40 -28.58
C ASP A 508 5.16 31.31 -29.75
N PRO A 509 5.26 30.79 -30.99
CA PRO A 509 5.58 31.59 -32.16
C PRO A 509 4.60 32.74 -32.45
N MET A 510 3.41 32.73 -31.86
CA MET A 510 2.41 33.81 -32.03
C MET A 510 2.66 35.01 -31.10
N PHE A 511 3.34 34.79 -29.97
CA PHE A 511 3.54 35.81 -28.94
C PHE A 511 5.00 36.14 -28.69
N ASP A 512 5.92 35.20 -28.96
CA ASP A 512 7.35 35.35 -28.68
C ASP A 512 8.14 35.70 -29.93
N GLU A 513 9.06 36.64 -29.83
CA GLU A 513 9.87 37.07 -30.98
C GLU A 513 10.93 36.04 -31.39
N SER A 514 11.55 35.37 -30.43
CA SER A 514 12.51 34.27 -30.65
C SER A 514 12.76 33.46 -29.41
N VAL A 515 13.23 32.21 -29.57
CA VAL A 515 13.62 31.32 -28.48
C VAL A 515 14.70 31.96 -27.60
N ASP A 516 15.69 32.64 -28.18
CA ASP A 516 16.75 33.29 -27.42
C ASP A 516 16.21 34.39 -26.48
N LYS A 517 15.22 35.17 -26.91
CA LYS A 517 14.58 36.17 -26.05
C LYS A 517 13.80 35.53 -24.89
N VAL A 518 13.15 34.41 -25.12
CA VAL A 518 12.45 33.64 -24.06
C VAL A 518 13.45 33.13 -23.04
N LEU A 519 14.57 32.56 -23.49
CA LEU A 519 15.65 32.11 -22.61
C LEU A 519 16.26 33.26 -21.79
N ASP A 520 16.51 34.38 -22.42
CA ASP A 520 17.03 35.57 -21.73
C ASP A 520 16.05 36.14 -20.70
N SER A 521 14.76 36.12 -21.02
CA SER A 521 13.69 36.51 -20.10
C SER A 521 13.64 35.58 -18.87
N ALA A 522 13.78 34.27 -19.05
CA ALA A 522 13.81 33.29 -17.98
C ALA A 522 15.02 33.49 -17.06
N LEU A 523 16.23 33.70 -17.61
CA LEU A 523 17.43 34.02 -16.82
C LEU A 523 17.28 35.34 -16.05
N ALA A 524 16.74 36.37 -16.72
CA ALA A 524 16.46 37.66 -16.08
C ALA A 524 15.42 37.52 -14.94
N GLN A 525 14.46 36.59 -15.04
CA GLN A 525 13.49 36.31 -14.00
C GLN A 525 14.16 35.69 -12.77
N ILE A 526 15.09 34.72 -12.93
CA ILE A 526 15.86 34.13 -11.83
C ILE A 526 16.58 35.21 -11.04
N GLU A 527 17.25 36.15 -11.75
CA GLU A 527 17.99 37.25 -11.12
C GLU A 527 17.05 38.23 -10.41
N LYS A 528 16.08 38.76 -11.13
CA LYS A 528 15.13 39.74 -10.61
C LYS A 528 14.37 39.24 -9.39
N LYS A 529 14.06 37.96 -9.34
CA LYS A 529 13.32 37.32 -8.25
C LYS A 529 14.24 36.75 -7.16
N GLN A 530 15.55 36.82 -7.34
CA GLN A 530 16.56 36.35 -6.36
C GLN A 530 16.36 34.88 -5.93
N TYR A 531 16.07 33.99 -6.86
CA TYR A 531 15.81 32.59 -6.55
C TYR A 531 17.01 31.86 -5.91
N ALA A 532 18.24 32.37 -6.08
CA ALA A 532 19.45 31.85 -5.44
C ALA A 532 19.47 32.02 -3.90
N ALA A 533 18.60 32.84 -3.33
CA ALA A 533 18.61 33.17 -1.91
C ALA A 533 18.51 31.89 -1.01
N THR A 534 17.69 30.92 -1.39
CA THR A 534 17.56 29.66 -0.66
C THR A 534 18.84 28.83 -0.67
N LEU A 535 19.55 28.74 -1.79
CA LEU A 535 20.83 28.01 -1.89
C LEU A 535 21.94 28.73 -1.12
N HIS A 536 22.00 30.05 -1.21
CA HIS A 536 22.95 30.85 -0.44
C HIS A 536 22.73 30.71 1.07
N ALA A 537 21.45 30.75 1.52
CA ALA A 537 21.10 30.53 2.92
C ALA A 537 21.47 29.13 3.41
N ALA A 538 21.49 28.13 2.53
CA ALA A 538 21.96 26.79 2.81
C ALA A 538 23.49 26.61 2.75
N GLY A 539 24.24 27.67 2.41
CA GLY A 539 25.72 27.64 2.34
C GLY A 539 26.31 27.24 0.98
N VAL A 540 25.47 27.04 -0.05
CA VAL A 540 25.95 26.73 -1.40
C VAL A 540 26.48 27.99 -2.07
N ARG A 541 27.73 27.93 -2.55
CA ARG A 541 28.44 29.08 -3.16
C ARG A 541 28.48 29.04 -4.68
N ASP A 542 28.64 27.85 -5.24
CA ASP A 542 28.64 27.62 -6.69
C ASP A 542 27.23 27.30 -7.17
N ILE A 543 26.60 28.21 -7.91
CA ILE A 543 25.22 28.13 -8.35
C ILE A 543 25.12 28.41 -9.84
N LEU A 544 24.67 27.39 -10.59
CA LEU A 544 24.39 27.54 -12.01
C LEU A 544 22.89 27.86 -12.22
N LYS A 545 22.61 28.93 -12.92
CA LYS A 545 21.27 29.35 -13.29
C LYS A 545 20.98 28.90 -14.72
N MET A 546 19.86 28.27 -14.92
CA MET A 546 19.50 27.62 -16.19
C MET A 546 18.11 28.09 -16.66
N ALA A 547 18.01 28.52 -17.89
CA ALA A 547 16.76 28.67 -18.60
C ALA A 547 16.56 27.48 -19.53
N ILE A 548 15.39 26.89 -19.52
CA ILE A 548 15.04 25.74 -20.37
C ILE A 548 13.74 26.13 -21.11
N THR A 549 13.78 26.15 -22.42
CA THR A 549 12.64 26.53 -23.25
C THR A 549 12.23 25.38 -24.15
N PHE A 550 10.93 25.12 -24.21
CA PHE A 550 10.31 24.03 -24.97
C PHE A 550 9.44 24.60 -26.11
N ASP A 551 9.49 23.93 -27.27
CA ASP A 551 8.56 24.14 -28.39
C ASP A 551 8.11 22.74 -28.89
N GLY A 552 6.97 22.29 -28.41
CA GLY A 552 6.50 20.92 -28.66
C GLY A 552 7.54 19.88 -28.27
N LYS A 553 8.26 19.35 -29.25
CA LYS A 553 9.29 18.32 -29.02
C LYS A 553 10.74 18.84 -29.11
N ARG A 554 10.93 20.14 -29.11
CA ARG A 554 12.25 20.76 -29.15
C ARG A 554 12.60 21.40 -27.82
N VAL A 555 13.87 21.32 -27.42
CA VAL A 555 14.38 21.86 -26.16
C VAL A 555 15.62 22.71 -26.40
N TRP A 556 15.68 23.86 -25.77
CA TRP A 556 16.85 24.72 -25.72
C TRP A 556 17.20 25.02 -24.28
N VAL A 557 18.51 25.06 -24.00
CA VAL A 557 19.05 25.34 -22.67
C VAL A 557 20.04 26.51 -22.79
N LYS A 558 19.93 27.47 -21.88
CA LYS A 558 20.87 28.58 -21.72
C LYS A 558 21.23 28.71 -20.25
N THR A 559 22.49 28.93 -19.95
CA THR A 559 22.99 29.04 -18.58
C THR A 559 23.71 30.36 -18.34
N THR A 560 23.74 30.76 -17.05
CA THR A 560 24.58 31.87 -16.55
C THR A 560 25.01 31.51 -15.11
N GLU A 561 26.24 31.91 -14.78
CA GLU A 561 26.80 31.74 -13.44
C GLU A 561 26.29 32.81 -12.47
#